data_bdf7822ecc2ac32ba3d7406f0055054d
#
_entry.id   bdf7822ecc2ac32ba3d7406f0055054d
#
_cell.length_a   1.000
_cell.length_b   1.000
_cell.length_c   1.000
_cell.angle_alpha   90.00
_cell.angle_beta   90.00
_cell.angle_gamma   90.00
#
_symmetry.space_group_name_H-M   'P 1'
#
loop_
_entity.id
_entity.type
_entity.pdbx_description
1 polymer ?
#
loop_
_entity_poly.entity_id
_entity_poly.type
_entity_poly.pdbx_seq_one_letter_code
_entity_poly.pdbx_strand_id
1 'polypeptide(L)'
;MRILAVPACLLVMAAPALHSQAAPTTKPATLQWGPAPAVFPKGATMAVVSGDPGKAAPFTVELAMPAGYKIQPHFHPTDETVTVKQGTLLVGMGDTFDASKAKAMKVGDTGAVPANAHHFAAAQGATVIAVSAMGPFGMTYVNSADDPQKQAAKP
;
A
#
# COMPACT_ATOMS: atom_id res chain seq x y z
N MET A 1 5.51 -22.92 -85.50
CA MET A 1 4.79 -22.16 -84.42
C MET A 1 5.16 -22.85 -83.08
N ARG A 2 6.14 -22.38 -82.37
CA ARG A 2 6.61 -22.97 -81.09
C ARG A 2 6.01 -22.19 -79.93
N ILE A 3 5.24 -22.87 -79.13
CA ILE A 3 4.62 -22.31 -77.91
C ILE A 3 5.58 -22.52 -76.79
N LEU A 4 6.16 -21.44 -76.21
CA LEU A 4 6.97 -21.44 -75.02
C LEU A 4 6.04 -21.48 -73.82
N ALA A 5 6.14 -22.51 -73.01
CA ALA A 5 5.49 -22.59 -71.71
C ALA A 5 6.41 -21.95 -70.65
N VAL A 6 5.86 -20.93 -69.90
CA VAL A 6 6.53 -20.28 -68.79
C VAL A 6 6.11 -21.00 -67.48
N PRO A 7 7.02 -21.48 -66.66
CA PRO A 7 6.66 -22.06 -65.37
C PRO A 7 6.34 -20.93 -64.35
N ALA A 8 5.15 -20.97 -63.75
CA ALA A 8 4.75 -20.14 -62.62
C ALA A 8 5.45 -20.62 -61.35
N CYS A 9 6.35 -19.78 -60.83
CA CYS A 9 7.02 -20.02 -59.53
C CYS A 9 6.06 -19.58 -58.41
N LEU A 10 5.50 -20.54 -57.66
CA LEU A 10 4.71 -20.26 -56.45
C LEU A 10 5.67 -19.87 -55.32
N LEU A 11 5.67 -18.59 -54.91
CA LEU A 11 6.38 -18.11 -53.75
C LEU A 11 5.53 -18.40 -52.50
N VAL A 12 5.91 -19.41 -51.73
CA VAL A 12 5.30 -19.71 -50.41
C VAL A 12 5.87 -18.75 -49.38
N MET A 13 5.10 -17.75 -48.98
CA MET A 13 5.42 -16.86 -47.87
C MET A 13 5.15 -17.58 -46.55
N ALA A 14 6.20 -18.01 -45.87
CA ALA A 14 6.10 -18.51 -44.50
C ALA A 14 5.93 -17.33 -43.52
N ALA A 15 4.78 -17.21 -42.87
CA ALA A 15 4.54 -16.26 -41.79
C ALA A 15 5.32 -16.65 -40.54
N PRO A 16 6.03 -15.74 -39.87
CA PRO A 16 6.70 -16.05 -38.60
C PRO A 16 5.64 -16.28 -37.50
N ALA A 17 5.68 -17.44 -36.86
CA ALA A 17 4.89 -17.74 -35.68
C ALA A 17 5.37 -16.89 -34.52
N LEU A 18 4.55 -15.93 -34.06
CA LEU A 18 4.77 -15.18 -32.82
C LEU A 18 4.66 -16.15 -31.63
N HIS A 19 5.80 -16.56 -31.10
CA HIS A 19 5.84 -17.29 -29.84
C HIS A 19 5.51 -16.31 -28.71
N SER A 20 4.26 -16.36 -28.21
CA SER A 20 3.88 -15.70 -26.96
C SER A 20 4.60 -16.40 -25.81
N GLN A 21 5.66 -15.80 -25.29
CA GLN A 21 6.27 -16.26 -24.05
C GLN A 21 5.33 -15.87 -22.90
N ALA A 22 4.72 -16.87 -22.26
CA ALA A 22 3.99 -16.68 -21.02
C ALA A 22 4.96 -16.11 -19.96
N ALA A 23 4.60 -14.97 -19.36
CA ALA A 23 5.37 -14.39 -18.27
C ALA A 23 5.45 -15.43 -17.11
N PRO A 24 6.60 -15.55 -16.44
CA PRO A 24 6.73 -16.47 -15.32
C PRO A 24 5.72 -16.08 -14.22
N THR A 25 4.81 -17.01 -13.89
CA THR A 25 3.91 -16.88 -12.73
C THR A 25 4.75 -17.07 -11.48
N THR A 26 5.28 -15.96 -10.92
CA THR A 26 5.90 -16.00 -9.60
C THR A 26 4.81 -16.21 -8.57
N LYS A 27 4.91 -17.30 -7.79
CA LYS A 27 4.07 -17.53 -6.61
C LYS A 27 4.14 -16.27 -5.73
N PRO A 28 3.00 -15.72 -5.25
CA PRO A 28 3.03 -14.60 -4.34
C PRO A 28 3.94 -14.91 -3.16
N ALA A 29 4.89 -14.03 -2.87
CA ALA A 29 5.74 -14.18 -1.70
C ALA A 29 4.86 -14.12 -0.45
N THR A 30 5.04 -15.06 0.48
CA THR A 30 4.36 -15.02 1.78
C THR A 30 4.88 -13.80 2.55
N LEU A 31 3.99 -12.87 2.90
CA LEU A 31 4.36 -11.69 3.66
C LEU A 31 4.90 -12.09 5.04
N GLN A 32 6.00 -11.47 5.43
CA GLN A 32 6.61 -11.65 6.75
C GLN A 32 6.05 -10.58 7.69
N TRP A 33 5.15 -11.00 8.59
CA TRP A 33 4.52 -10.14 9.58
C TRP A 33 5.35 -10.05 10.85
N GLY A 34 5.55 -8.84 11.36
CA GLY A 34 6.19 -8.56 12.65
C GLY A 34 5.46 -7.44 13.39
N PRO A 35 5.86 -7.12 14.63
CA PRO A 35 5.33 -5.94 15.32
C PRO A 35 5.50 -4.68 14.47
N ALA A 36 4.49 -3.82 14.43
CA ALA A 36 4.62 -2.51 13.79
C ALA A 36 5.69 -1.67 14.51
N PRO A 37 6.37 -0.73 13.82
CA PRO A 37 7.33 0.18 14.44
C PRO A 37 6.78 0.88 15.68
N ALA A 38 7.65 1.21 16.65
CA ALA A 38 7.26 1.76 17.95
C ALA A 38 6.51 3.11 17.90
N VAL A 39 6.52 3.79 16.74
CA VAL A 39 5.72 4.99 16.49
C VAL A 39 4.22 4.67 16.41
N PHE A 40 3.84 3.44 16.11
CA PHE A 40 2.46 2.98 16.16
C PHE A 40 2.07 2.54 17.57
N PRO A 41 0.83 2.75 18.01
CA PRO A 41 0.31 2.16 19.23
C PRO A 41 0.51 0.63 19.25
N LYS A 42 0.69 0.04 20.42
CA LYS A 42 0.88 -1.42 20.56
C LYS A 42 -0.32 -2.19 20.02
N GLY A 43 -0.06 -3.37 19.44
CA GLY A 43 -1.08 -4.30 18.97
C GLY A 43 -1.18 -4.41 17.45
N ALA A 44 -0.69 -3.44 16.70
CA ALA A 44 -0.58 -3.57 15.24
C ALA A 44 0.62 -4.44 14.84
N THR A 45 0.48 -5.12 13.70
CA THR A 45 1.59 -5.80 13.01
C THR A 45 1.75 -5.23 11.61
N MET A 46 2.97 -5.31 11.08
CA MET A 46 3.32 -4.78 9.77
C MET A 46 4.10 -5.81 8.96
N ALA A 47 3.89 -5.80 7.64
CA ALA A 47 4.69 -6.56 6.69
C ALA A 47 5.10 -5.65 5.53
N VAL A 48 6.33 -5.79 5.04
CA VAL A 48 6.80 -5.11 3.84
C VAL A 48 6.33 -5.91 2.63
N VAL A 49 5.56 -5.26 1.75
CA VAL A 49 5.09 -5.82 0.47
C VAL A 49 6.14 -5.57 -0.62
N SER A 50 6.68 -4.36 -0.68
CA SER A 50 7.72 -3.98 -1.64
C SER A 50 8.50 -2.76 -1.16
N GLY A 51 9.71 -2.60 -1.65
CA GLY A 51 10.59 -1.49 -1.29
C GLY A 51 11.14 -1.59 0.13
N ASP A 52 11.67 -0.47 0.62
CA ASP A 52 12.24 -0.32 1.96
C ASP A 52 11.75 1.01 2.55
N PRO A 53 10.90 0.99 3.59
CA PRO A 53 10.37 2.22 4.20
C PRO A 53 11.46 3.15 4.77
N GLY A 54 12.66 2.65 5.01
CA GLY A 54 13.79 3.46 5.52
C GLY A 54 14.59 4.16 4.45
N LYS A 55 14.32 3.94 3.18
CA LYS A 55 15.07 4.52 2.05
C LYS A 55 14.28 5.58 1.31
N ALA A 56 14.98 6.52 0.67
CA ALA A 56 14.38 7.55 -0.20
C ALA A 56 13.94 6.92 -1.55
N ALA A 57 12.97 6.01 -1.50
CA ALA A 57 12.43 5.27 -2.63
C ALA A 57 10.97 4.88 -2.37
N PRO A 58 10.18 4.53 -3.40
CA PRO A 58 8.82 4.03 -3.21
C PRO A 58 8.81 2.75 -2.39
N PHE A 59 7.85 2.65 -1.47
CA PHE A 59 7.60 1.43 -0.72
C PHE A 59 6.10 1.15 -0.59
N THR A 60 5.77 -0.08 -0.27
CA THR A 60 4.43 -0.50 0.15
C THR A 60 4.56 -1.43 1.34
N VAL A 61 3.80 -1.15 2.39
CA VAL A 61 3.65 -2.01 3.57
C VAL A 61 2.20 -2.39 3.75
N GLU A 62 1.93 -3.51 4.41
CA GLU A 62 0.62 -3.80 4.98
C GLU A 62 0.67 -3.64 6.50
N LEU A 63 -0.35 -2.97 7.04
CA LEU A 63 -0.56 -2.77 8.47
C LEU A 63 -1.84 -3.50 8.89
N ALA A 64 -1.71 -4.47 9.78
CA ALA A 64 -2.84 -5.18 10.38
C ALA A 64 -3.11 -4.62 11.77
N MET A 65 -4.34 -4.21 11.98
CA MET A 65 -4.84 -3.55 13.18
C MET A 65 -5.94 -4.38 13.83
N PRO A 66 -5.89 -4.64 15.14
CA PRO A 66 -6.99 -5.29 15.84
C PRO A 66 -8.25 -4.41 15.88
N ALA A 67 -9.40 -4.99 16.22
CA ALA A 67 -10.64 -4.25 16.38
C ALA A 67 -10.49 -3.12 17.41
N GLY A 68 -10.99 -1.94 17.08
CA GLY A 68 -10.94 -0.76 17.94
C GLY A 68 -9.58 -0.06 18.00
N TYR A 69 -8.60 -0.52 17.22
CA TYR A 69 -7.29 0.13 17.15
C TYR A 69 -7.42 1.57 16.64
N LYS A 70 -6.68 2.49 17.25
CA LYS A 70 -6.72 3.92 16.91
C LYS A 70 -5.32 4.44 16.68
N ILE A 71 -5.16 5.24 15.63
CA ILE A 71 -3.99 6.07 15.38
C ILE A 71 -4.48 7.52 15.54
N GLN A 72 -3.99 8.19 16.57
CA GLN A 72 -4.34 9.57 16.90
C GLN A 72 -3.90 10.53 15.78
N PRO A 73 -4.38 11.79 15.76
CA PRO A 73 -4.01 12.77 14.76
C PRO A 73 -2.50 12.87 14.57
N HIS A 74 -2.07 12.67 13.34
CA HIS A 74 -0.67 12.62 12.92
C HIS A 74 -0.55 13.09 11.47
N PHE A 75 0.69 13.23 11.01
CA PHE A 75 1.00 13.57 9.62
C PHE A 75 2.31 12.89 9.18
N HIS A 76 2.49 12.82 7.87
CA HIS A 76 3.67 12.27 7.20
C HIS A 76 4.36 13.33 6.35
N PRO A 77 5.69 13.25 6.14
CA PRO A 77 6.43 14.22 5.32
C PRO A 77 6.18 14.05 3.81
N THR A 78 5.59 12.93 3.40
CA THR A 78 5.30 12.59 1.99
C THR A 78 3.84 12.19 1.83
N ASP A 79 3.33 12.26 0.60
CA ASP A 79 1.99 11.76 0.28
C ASP A 79 1.88 10.28 0.62
N GLU A 80 0.74 9.90 1.16
CA GLU A 80 0.39 8.53 1.50
C GLU A 80 -0.84 8.09 0.70
N THR A 81 -0.79 6.86 0.15
CA THR A 81 -1.96 6.20 -0.43
C THR A 81 -2.33 5.00 0.43
N VAL A 82 -3.56 4.97 0.90
CA VAL A 82 -4.12 3.91 1.74
C VAL A 82 -5.15 3.11 0.95
N THR A 83 -5.00 1.79 0.92
CA THR A 83 -5.99 0.86 0.34
C THR A 83 -6.43 -0.14 1.39
N VAL A 84 -7.74 -0.31 1.60
CA VAL A 84 -8.26 -1.30 2.54
C VAL A 84 -8.24 -2.69 1.93
N LYS A 85 -7.54 -3.63 2.58
CA LYS A 85 -7.39 -5.02 2.15
C LYS A 85 -8.37 -5.95 2.89
N GLN A 86 -8.69 -5.61 4.15
CA GLN A 86 -9.62 -6.35 4.99
C GLN A 86 -10.29 -5.41 6.00
N GLY A 87 -11.53 -5.68 6.36
CA GLY A 87 -12.27 -4.95 7.40
C GLY A 87 -12.77 -3.58 6.95
N THR A 88 -12.82 -2.63 7.88
CA THR A 88 -13.28 -1.25 7.64
C THR A 88 -12.37 -0.28 8.38
N LEU A 89 -11.77 0.64 7.64
CA LEU A 89 -10.97 1.73 8.17
C LEU A 89 -11.82 3.00 8.27
N LEU A 90 -11.82 3.64 9.42
CA LEU A 90 -12.32 5.00 9.59
C LEU A 90 -11.15 5.97 9.44
N VAL A 91 -11.24 6.93 8.52
CA VAL A 91 -10.23 7.97 8.30
C VAL A 91 -10.88 9.33 8.46
N GLY A 92 -10.30 10.18 9.28
CA GLY A 92 -10.73 11.56 9.45
C GLY A 92 -9.56 12.53 9.34
N MET A 93 -9.86 13.76 8.94
CA MET A 93 -8.88 14.84 8.78
C MET A 93 -8.96 15.80 9.96
N GLY A 94 -7.81 16.40 10.29
CA GLY A 94 -7.70 17.46 11.31
C GLY A 94 -6.95 17.02 12.57
N ASP A 95 -6.91 17.93 13.54
CA ASP A 95 -6.04 17.87 14.71
C ASP A 95 -6.68 17.13 15.91
N THR A 96 -7.96 16.78 15.80
CA THR A 96 -8.72 16.13 16.87
C THR A 96 -9.33 14.84 16.37
N PHE A 97 -9.16 13.76 17.16
CA PHE A 97 -9.80 12.50 16.87
C PHE A 97 -11.31 12.59 17.10
N ASP A 98 -12.08 12.52 16.02
CA ASP A 98 -13.54 12.50 16.05
C ASP A 98 -14.09 11.42 15.10
N ALA A 99 -14.37 10.24 15.63
CA ALA A 99 -14.87 9.14 14.83
C ALA A 99 -16.21 9.43 14.12
N SER A 100 -17.00 10.39 14.62
CA SER A 100 -18.30 10.77 14.00
C SER A 100 -18.10 11.52 12.69
N LYS A 101 -16.93 12.14 12.48
CA LYS A 101 -16.55 12.89 11.27
C LYS A 101 -15.68 12.07 10.33
N ALA A 102 -15.31 10.84 10.74
CA ALA A 102 -14.48 9.97 9.93
C ALA A 102 -15.28 9.34 8.78
N LYS A 103 -14.64 9.25 7.61
CA LYS A 103 -15.15 8.49 6.47
C LYS A 103 -14.81 7.02 6.65
N ALA A 104 -15.80 6.15 6.52
CA ALA A 104 -15.58 4.71 6.48
C ALA A 104 -15.09 4.29 5.08
N MET A 105 -13.97 3.60 5.04
CA MET A 105 -13.39 2.96 3.86
C MET A 105 -13.52 1.44 4.01
N LYS A 106 -14.06 0.79 3.00
CA LYS A 106 -14.28 -0.67 2.94
C LYS A 106 -13.24 -1.34 2.07
N VAL A 107 -13.23 -2.66 2.08
CA VAL A 107 -12.33 -3.47 1.23
C VAL A 107 -12.41 -3.04 -0.23
N GLY A 108 -11.24 -2.73 -0.81
CA GLY A 108 -11.07 -2.21 -2.17
C GLY A 108 -11.05 -0.69 -2.28
N ASP A 109 -11.55 0.04 -1.27
CA ASP A 109 -11.48 1.51 -1.27
C ASP A 109 -10.03 1.96 -1.14
N THR A 110 -9.71 3.02 -1.90
CA THR A 110 -8.40 3.68 -1.88
C THR A 110 -8.58 5.16 -1.65
N GLY A 111 -7.72 5.74 -0.83
CA GLY A 111 -7.67 7.16 -0.54
C GLY A 111 -6.24 7.68 -0.47
N ALA A 112 -6.04 8.94 -0.82
CA ALA A 112 -4.76 9.62 -0.70
C ALA A 112 -4.82 10.66 0.43
N VAL A 113 -3.75 10.73 1.21
CA VAL A 113 -3.51 11.76 2.23
C VAL A 113 -2.30 12.56 1.78
N PRO A 114 -2.43 13.86 1.51
CA PRO A 114 -1.31 14.71 1.11
C PRO A 114 -0.25 14.83 2.21
N ALA A 115 0.99 15.08 1.79
CA ALA A 115 2.10 15.39 2.69
C ALA A 115 1.71 16.49 3.69
N ASN A 116 2.06 16.29 4.96
CA ASN A 116 1.79 17.18 6.08
C ASN A 116 0.29 17.44 6.39
N ALA A 117 -0.64 16.73 5.74
CA ALA A 117 -2.05 16.83 6.10
C ALA A 117 -2.30 16.04 7.40
N HIS A 118 -2.84 16.72 8.42
CA HIS A 118 -3.19 16.13 9.70
C HIS A 118 -4.41 15.21 9.53
N HIS A 119 -4.27 13.97 9.95
CA HIS A 119 -5.32 12.96 9.84
C HIS A 119 -5.22 11.93 10.98
N PHE A 120 -6.29 11.18 11.16
CA PHE A 120 -6.36 10.09 12.13
C PHE A 120 -7.04 8.86 11.50
N ALA A 121 -6.82 7.70 12.10
CA ALA A 121 -7.42 6.48 11.63
C ALA A 121 -7.91 5.58 12.77
N ALA A 122 -8.94 4.78 12.52
CA ALA A 122 -9.38 3.74 13.44
C ALA A 122 -9.87 2.49 12.69
N ALA A 123 -9.57 1.32 13.26
CA ALA A 123 -10.09 0.03 12.80
C ALA A 123 -11.45 -0.24 13.44
N GLN A 124 -12.53 -0.28 12.68
CA GLN A 124 -13.86 -0.57 13.20
C GLN A 124 -14.00 -2.05 13.64
N GLY A 125 -13.34 -2.96 12.93
CA GLY A 125 -13.12 -4.36 13.27
C GLY A 125 -11.67 -4.70 13.01
N ALA A 126 -11.28 -5.97 13.02
CA ALA A 126 -9.95 -6.36 12.57
C ALA A 126 -9.75 -5.90 11.11
N THR A 127 -8.77 -5.05 10.88
CA THR A 127 -8.59 -4.33 9.60
C THR A 127 -7.16 -4.47 9.12
N VAL A 128 -6.99 -4.72 7.82
CA VAL A 128 -5.70 -4.70 7.14
C VAL A 128 -5.74 -3.63 6.05
N ILE A 129 -4.75 -2.77 6.03
CA ILE A 129 -4.56 -1.75 5.00
C ILE A 129 -3.21 -1.93 4.32
N ALA A 130 -3.14 -1.59 3.03
CA ALA A 130 -1.89 -1.36 2.34
C ALA A 130 -1.60 0.14 2.33
N VAL A 131 -0.39 0.52 2.69
CA VAL A 131 0.11 1.90 2.69
C VAL A 131 1.25 1.98 1.70
N SER A 132 1.12 2.87 0.72
CA SER A 132 2.15 3.17 -0.28
C SER A 132 2.56 4.64 -0.17
N ALA A 133 3.87 4.89 -0.12
CA ALA A 133 4.42 6.24 0.00
C ALA A 133 5.86 6.29 -0.55
N MET A 134 6.44 7.50 -0.58
CA MET A 134 7.88 7.69 -0.70
C MET A 134 8.51 7.66 0.68
N GLY A 135 9.56 6.86 0.84
CA GLY A 135 10.37 6.88 2.05
C GLY A 135 11.47 7.98 2.02
N PRO A 136 12.18 8.19 3.13
CA PRO A 136 12.05 7.47 4.38
C PRO A 136 10.70 7.74 5.06
N PHE A 137 10.03 6.67 5.53
CA PHE A 137 8.75 6.81 6.22
C PHE A 137 8.93 7.53 7.54
N GLY A 138 8.15 8.58 7.74
CA GLY A 138 8.07 9.34 8.98
C GLY A 138 6.62 9.52 9.40
N MET A 139 6.36 9.47 10.71
CA MET A 139 5.07 9.78 11.29
C MET A 139 5.28 10.67 12.51
N THR A 140 4.55 11.79 12.56
CA THR A 140 4.60 12.74 13.67
C THR A 140 3.20 12.96 14.21
N TYR A 141 3.00 12.78 15.52
CA TYR A 141 1.73 13.07 16.17
C TYR A 141 1.53 14.58 16.36
N VAL A 142 0.33 15.06 16.06
CA VAL A 142 -0.06 16.47 16.27
C VAL A 142 0.06 16.83 17.74
N ASN A 143 -0.49 16.02 18.63
CA ASN A 143 -0.24 16.11 20.07
C ASN A 143 0.88 15.14 20.45
N SER A 144 2.00 15.67 20.89
CA SER A 144 3.17 14.86 21.27
C SER A 144 2.91 13.89 22.45
N ALA A 145 1.84 14.09 23.24
CA ALA A 145 1.44 13.18 24.29
C ALA A 145 0.81 11.87 23.76
N ASP A 146 0.37 11.87 22.49
CA ASP A 146 -0.19 10.70 21.81
C ASP A 146 0.88 9.80 21.20
N ASP A 147 2.15 10.25 21.17
CA ASP A 147 3.28 9.47 20.66
C ASP A 147 3.61 8.30 21.61
N PRO A 148 3.41 7.04 21.18
CA PRO A 148 3.69 5.88 22.02
C PRO A 148 5.13 5.79 22.50
N GLN A 149 6.09 6.31 21.73
CA GLN A 149 7.50 6.31 22.10
C GLN A 149 7.77 7.24 23.29
N LYS A 150 7.03 8.35 23.40
CA LYS A 150 7.13 9.27 24.54
C LYS A 150 6.35 8.80 25.75
N GLN A 151 5.27 8.02 25.55
CA GLN A 151 4.52 7.41 26.66
C GLN A 151 5.33 6.32 27.33
N ALA A 152 6.10 5.52 26.57
CA ALA A 152 6.95 4.45 27.10
C ALA A 152 8.18 4.97 27.88
N ALA A 153 8.55 6.24 27.69
CA ALA A 153 9.70 6.87 28.35
C ALA A 153 9.37 7.56 29.69
N LYS A 154 8.10 7.55 30.12
CA LYS A 154 7.74 8.08 31.46
C LYS A 154 8.11 7.06 32.53
N PRO A 155 8.91 7.44 33.57
CA PRO A 155 9.31 6.59 34.68
C PRO A 155 8.13 6.11 35.51
#